data_026994090e8cb27da69919df17f83ce3
#
_entry.id   026994090e8cb27da69919df17f83ce3
#
_cell.length_a   1.000
_cell.length_b   1.000
_cell.length_c   1.000
_cell.angle_alpha   90.00
_cell.angle_beta   90.00
_cell.angle_gamma   90.00
#
_symmetry.space_group_name_H-M   'P 1'
#
loop_
_entity.id
_entity.type
_entity.pdbx_description
1 polymer ?
#
loop_
_entity_poly.entity_id
_entity_poly.type
_entity_poly.pdbx_seq_one_letter_code
_entity_poly.pdbx_strand_id
1 'polypeptide(L)'
;MNAATPLIIGDLIFVSAEYGPGAAVLRVDGSNLKELWTSDEVLSNHYSTSVHRDGYLYGFHGRQEFGPSFRAVELRTGKVRWSQDGFHAGSVMLARDRLLILRETGELILAEATPEAFRALARAQVLPPTVRAFPALADGWLYARNEKTLVCLDLRGK
;
A
#
# COMPACT_ATOMS: atom_id res chain seq x y z
N MET A 1 8.57 15.75 -0.64
CA MET A 1 8.25 15.12 -1.96
C MET A 1 6.95 14.34 -1.81
N ASN A 2 5.96 14.57 -2.68
CA ASN A 2 4.69 13.86 -2.66
C ASN A 2 4.69 12.89 -3.82
N ALA A 3 4.86 11.60 -3.54
CA ALA A 3 4.95 10.55 -4.56
C ALA A 3 3.75 9.60 -4.55
N ALA A 4 3.01 9.55 -3.43
CA ALA A 4 1.78 8.77 -3.34
C ALA A 4 0.62 9.47 -4.05
N THR A 5 -0.16 8.70 -4.80
CA THR A 5 -1.36 9.21 -5.48
C THR A 5 -2.51 9.34 -4.49
N PRO A 6 -3.26 10.47 -4.48
CA PRO A 6 -4.49 10.59 -3.70
C PRO A 6 -5.51 9.52 -4.06
N LEU A 7 -6.22 8.98 -3.07
CA LEU A 7 -7.31 8.04 -3.28
C LEU A 7 -8.65 8.75 -3.13
N ILE A 8 -9.52 8.60 -4.12
CA ILE A 8 -10.90 9.10 -4.08
C ILE A 8 -11.82 7.91 -3.79
N ILE A 9 -12.55 7.97 -2.68
CA ILE A 9 -13.38 6.88 -2.15
C ILE A 9 -14.75 7.44 -1.80
N GLY A 10 -15.66 7.42 -2.75
CA GLY A 10 -16.97 8.09 -2.61
C GLY A 10 -16.80 9.59 -2.39
N ASP A 11 -17.28 10.09 -1.24
CA ASP A 11 -17.16 11.49 -0.80
C ASP A 11 -15.84 11.78 -0.04
N LEU A 12 -14.95 10.79 0.10
CA LEU A 12 -13.71 10.92 0.84
C LEU A 12 -12.50 11.00 -0.08
N ILE A 13 -11.53 11.79 0.33
CA ILE A 13 -10.20 11.90 -0.31
C ILE A 13 -9.15 11.55 0.75
N PHE A 14 -8.38 10.50 0.51
CA PHE A 14 -7.18 10.20 1.29
C PHE A 14 -5.96 10.77 0.59
N VAL A 15 -5.17 11.54 1.31
CA VAL A 15 -3.88 12.07 0.86
C VAL A 15 -2.81 11.67 1.86
N SER A 16 -1.59 11.42 1.36
CA SER A 16 -0.49 11.04 2.22
C SER A 16 0.85 11.45 1.62
N ALA A 17 1.74 11.90 2.48
CA ALA A 17 3.11 12.21 2.14
C ALA A 17 4.01 11.97 3.36
N GLU A 18 5.25 11.58 3.10
CA GLU A 18 6.31 11.50 4.11
C GLU A 18 7.01 12.87 4.27
N TYR A 19 7.99 12.95 5.16
CA TYR A 19 8.77 14.16 5.52
C TYR A 19 7.97 15.23 6.28
N GLY A 20 7.05 14.79 7.16
CA GLY A 20 6.35 15.64 8.12
C GLY A 20 4.88 15.98 7.81
N PRO A 21 4.41 16.07 6.54
CA PRO A 21 2.99 16.34 6.28
C PRO A 21 2.05 15.23 6.77
N GLY A 22 2.51 13.98 6.74
CA GLY A 22 1.70 12.86 7.20
C GLY A 22 0.59 12.46 6.23
N ALA A 23 -0.51 11.96 6.79
CA ALA A 23 -1.68 11.51 6.06
C ALA A 23 -2.93 12.25 6.56
N ALA A 24 -3.90 12.46 5.67
CA ALA A 24 -5.19 13.04 6.01
C ALA A 24 -6.32 12.40 5.22
N VAL A 25 -7.50 12.38 5.83
CA VAL A 25 -8.76 12.09 5.13
C VAL A 25 -9.65 13.32 5.18
N LEU A 26 -10.07 13.74 4.00
CA LEU A 26 -10.93 14.88 3.78
C LEU A 26 -12.28 14.38 3.25
N ARG A 27 -13.38 14.98 3.69
CA ARG A 27 -14.72 14.77 3.11
C ARG A 27 -15.06 15.93 2.18
N VAL A 28 -15.54 15.61 1.00
CA VAL A 28 -16.11 16.57 0.06
C VAL A 28 -17.56 16.86 0.48
N ASP A 29 -17.88 18.13 0.74
CA ASP A 29 -19.22 18.61 1.08
C ASP A 29 -19.56 19.82 0.18
N GLY A 30 -20.18 19.54 -0.95
CA GLY A 30 -20.40 20.53 -2.01
C GLY A 30 -19.05 21.06 -2.54
N SER A 31 -18.81 22.35 -2.38
CA SER A 31 -17.54 23.01 -2.75
C SER A 31 -16.50 23.03 -1.60
N ASN A 32 -16.83 22.51 -0.43
CA ASN A 32 -15.97 22.54 0.75
C ASN A 32 -15.29 21.21 1.00
N LEU A 33 -14.13 21.28 1.65
CA LEU A 33 -13.42 20.12 2.19
C LEU A 33 -13.46 20.17 3.71
N LYS A 34 -13.94 19.09 4.32
CA LYS A 34 -13.94 18.93 5.78
C LYS A 34 -12.92 17.85 6.15
N GLU A 35 -11.92 18.23 6.94
CA GLU A 35 -10.97 17.26 7.50
C GLU A 35 -11.69 16.34 8.49
N LEU A 36 -11.52 15.02 8.33
CA LEU A 36 -11.96 14.01 9.29
C LEU A 36 -10.86 13.70 10.29
N TRP A 37 -9.64 13.54 9.80
CA TRP A 37 -8.44 13.36 10.61
C TRP A 37 -7.19 13.70 9.81
N THR A 38 -6.12 14.04 10.52
CA THR A 38 -4.75 14.19 10.02
C THR A 38 -3.77 13.61 11.03
N SER A 39 -2.69 12.99 10.55
CA SER A 39 -1.62 12.43 11.39
C SER A 39 -0.40 12.08 10.58
N ASP A 40 0.78 12.32 11.12
CA ASP A 40 2.06 11.86 10.57
C ASP A 40 2.49 10.47 11.09
N GLU A 41 1.78 9.93 12.09
CA GLU A 41 2.09 8.64 12.73
C GLU A 41 1.25 7.47 12.22
N VAL A 42 0.21 7.71 11.41
CA VAL A 42 -0.77 6.68 11.02
C VAL A 42 -0.39 5.97 9.73
N LEU A 43 -0.28 6.70 8.62
CA LEU A 43 -0.03 6.11 7.30
C LEU A 43 0.69 7.11 6.37
N SER A 44 1.87 7.58 6.77
CA SER A 44 2.71 8.48 5.97
C SER A 44 3.40 7.70 4.87
N ASN A 45 2.87 7.78 3.66
CA ASN A 45 3.41 7.05 2.50
C ASN A 45 4.65 7.79 1.96
N HIS A 46 5.77 7.08 1.79
CA HIS A 46 6.99 7.66 1.22
C HIS A 46 6.89 7.77 -0.31
N TYR A 47 6.83 6.65 -1.02
CA TYR A 47 6.72 6.62 -2.49
C TYR A 47 5.65 5.64 -3.01
N SER A 48 5.09 4.83 -2.15
CA SER A 48 4.11 3.82 -2.52
C SER A 48 2.69 4.29 -2.17
N THR A 49 1.79 4.23 -3.13
CA THR A 49 0.38 4.53 -2.91
C THR A 49 -0.29 3.39 -2.14
N SER A 50 -1.09 3.74 -1.14
CA SER A 50 -1.95 2.79 -0.42
C SER A 50 -3.10 2.30 -1.30
N VAL A 51 -3.73 1.18 -0.93
CA VAL A 51 -4.96 0.69 -1.56
C VAL A 51 -6.10 0.71 -0.55
N HIS A 52 -7.33 0.81 -1.05
CA HIS A 52 -8.53 0.83 -0.22
C HIS A 52 -9.42 -0.37 -0.49
N ARG A 53 -9.96 -0.98 0.59
CA ARG A 53 -11.01 -1.99 0.51
C ARG A 53 -11.91 -1.94 1.76
N ASP A 54 -13.22 -1.96 1.55
CA ASP A 54 -14.25 -2.13 2.58
C ASP A 54 -14.07 -1.20 3.80
N GLY A 55 -13.69 0.08 3.54
CA GLY A 55 -13.48 1.10 4.58
C GLY A 55 -12.11 1.08 5.24
N TYR A 56 -11.17 0.29 4.72
CA TYR A 56 -9.80 0.21 5.24
C TYR A 56 -8.76 0.53 4.17
N LEU A 57 -7.70 1.20 4.60
CA LEU A 57 -6.52 1.49 3.82
C LEU A 57 -5.43 0.48 4.15
N TYR A 58 -4.72 0.00 3.14
CA TYR A 58 -3.55 -0.88 3.30
C TYR A 58 -2.37 -0.22 2.61
N GLY A 59 -1.28 0.01 3.33
CA GLY A 59 -0.14 0.72 2.78
C GLY A 59 1.09 0.72 3.68
N PHE A 60 2.17 1.28 3.14
CA PHE A 60 3.44 1.42 3.84
C PHE A 60 3.48 2.75 4.59
N HIS A 61 3.86 2.70 5.86
CA HIS A 61 4.08 3.87 6.69
C HIS A 61 5.57 4.04 7.00
N GLY A 62 6.06 5.25 6.82
CA GLY A 62 7.44 5.60 7.10
C GLY A 62 8.39 5.46 5.92
N ARG A 63 9.60 5.94 6.11
CA ARG A 63 10.65 5.97 5.09
C ARG A 63 11.40 4.65 5.02
N GLN A 64 11.81 4.30 3.80
CA GLN A 64 12.54 3.06 3.53
C GLN A 64 13.82 2.93 4.37
N GLU A 65 14.51 4.05 4.64
CA GLU A 65 15.78 4.07 5.38
C GLU A 65 15.62 3.68 6.85
N PHE A 66 14.42 3.77 7.39
CA PHE A 66 14.13 3.50 8.81
C PHE A 66 13.31 2.24 9.04
N GLY A 67 13.18 1.38 8.02
CA GLY A 67 12.44 0.13 8.14
C GLY A 67 10.93 0.35 8.28
N PRO A 68 10.26 0.76 7.20
CA PRO A 68 8.85 1.09 7.22
C PRO A 68 7.99 -0.08 7.68
N SER A 69 6.83 0.22 8.24
CA SER A 69 5.80 -0.75 8.56
C SER A 69 4.78 -0.86 7.42
N PHE A 70 4.14 -2.03 7.31
CA PHE A 70 2.95 -2.24 6.49
C PHE A 70 1.72 -2.31 7.40
N ARG A 71 0.69 -1.52 7.10
CA ARG A 71 -0.44 -1.28 8.00
C ARG A 71 -1.79 -1.45 7.35
N ALA A 72 -2.78 -1.83 8.16
CA ALA A 72 -4.19 -1.61 7.88
C ALA A 72 -4.71 -0.47 8.77
N VAL A 73 -5.41 0.48 8.16
CA VAL A 73 -5.91 1.68 8.83
C VAL A 73 -7.37 1.89 8.47
N GLU A 74 -8.21 2.16 9.45
CA GLU A 74 -9.61 2.50 9.22
C GLU A 74 -9.72 3.89 8.56
N LEU A 75 -10.32 3.95 7.37
CA LEU A 75 -10.34 5.15 6.54
C LEU A 75 -10.96 6.36 7.24
N ARG A 76 -12.09 6.17 7.94
CA ARG A 76 -12.85 7.29 8.51
C ARG A 76 -12.27 7.85 9.81
N THR A 77 -11.51 7.06 10.55
CA THR A 77 -11.04 7.42 11.90
C THR A 77 -9.52 7.55 12.01
N GLY A 78 -8.77 7.04 11.03
CA GLY A 78 -7.30 6.93 11.13
C GLY A 78 -6.83 5.85 12.11
N LYS A 79 -7.74 5.02 12.65
CA LYS A 79 -7.36 3.98 13.62
C LYS A 79 -6.53 2.90 12.94
N VAL A 80 -5.31 2.70 13.40
CA VAL A 80 -4.47 1.57 12.98
C VAL A 80 -5.08 0.28 13.53
N ARG A 81 -5.41 -0.65 12.64
CA ARG A 81 -5.99 -1.95 12.99
C ARG A 81 -4.91 -2.98 13.29
N TRP A 82 -3.87 -2.99 12.47
CA TRP A 82 -2.66 -3.77 12.67
C TRP A 82 -1.46 -3.11 11.98
N SER A 83 -0.26 -3.42 12.46
CA SER A 83 1.03 -2.99 11.92
C SER A 83 1.99 -4.17 11.83
N GLN A 84 2.70 -4.26 10.72
CA GLN A 84 3.83 -5.17 10.53
C GLN A 84 5.09 -4.33 10.45
N ASP A 85 5.80 -4.22 11.56
CA ASP A 85 7.01 -3.39 11.66
C ASP A 85 8.20 -4.08 11.01
N GLY A 86 9.16 -3.28 10.52
CA GLY A 86 10.33 -3.80 9.82
C GLY A 86 9.98 -4.55 8.51
N PHE A 87 8.85 -4.21 7.91
CA PHE A 87 8.31 -4.92 6.75
C PHE A 87 9.11 -4.69 5.46
N HIS A 88 10.03 -3.72 5.48
CA HIS A 88 10.71 -3.13 4.32
C HIS A 88 9.75 -2.39 3.37
N ALA A 89 10.30 -1.50 2.56
CA ALA A 89 9.49 -0.77 1.58
C ALA A 89 9.05 -1.69 0.41
N GLY A 90 8.04 -1.25 -0.32
CA GLY A 90 7.52 -1.98 -1.46
C GLY A 90 6.34 -1.28 -2.10
N SER A 91 5.66 -2.01 -2.96
CA SER A 91 4.40 -1.60 -3.60
C SER A 91 3.29 -2.56 -3.22
N VAL A 92 2.07 -2.07 -3.13
CA VAL A 92 0.88 -2.87 -2.87
C VAL A 92 -0.15 -2.67 -3.96
N MET A 93 -0.76 -3.75 -4.42
CA MET A 93 -1.93 -3.75 -5.30
C MET A 93 -3.06 -4.52 -4.65
N LEU A 94 -4.29 -4.12 -4.96
CA LEU A 94 -5.49 -4.86 -4.59
C LEU A 94 -6.00 -5.63 -5.82
N ALA A 95 -6.11 -6.95 -5.69
CA ALA A 95 -6.71 -7.83 -6.67
C ALA A 95 -7.88 -8.58 -6.04
N ARG A 96 -9.11 -8.12 -6.30
CA ARG A 96 -10.35 -8.60 -5.66
C ARG A 96 -10.27 -8.43 -4.13
N ASP A 97 -10.10 -9.53 -3.40
CA ASP A 97 -10.03 -9.62 -1.94
C ASP A 97 -8.61 -9.89 -1.43
N ARG A 98 -7.60 -9.75 -2.28
CA ARG A 98 -6.20 -10.05 -1.97
C ARG A 98 -5.30 -8.84 -2.17
N LEU A 99 -4.32 -8.73 -1.30
CA LEU A 99 -3.20 -7.82 -1.44
C LEU A 99 -2.05 -8.56 -2.13
N LEU A 100 -1.57 -8.01 -3.22
CA LEU A 100 -0.31 -8.38 -3.86
C LEU A 100 0.73 -7.35 -3.44
N ILE A 101 1.70 -7.76 -2.63
CA ILE A 101 2.71 -6.87 -2.06
C ILE A 101 4.06 -7.28 -2.64
N LEU A 102 4.69 -6.39 -3.39
CA LEU A 102 6.03 -6.59 -3.91
C LEU A 102 7.01 -5.73 -3.12
N ARG A 103 7.82 -6.38 -2.28
CA ARG A 103 8.83 -5.71 -1.45
C ARG A 103 10.05 -5.30 -2.28
N GLU A 104 10.78 -4.28 -1.84
CA GLU A 104 12.03 -3.86 -2.50
C GLU A 104 13.12 -4.95 -2.45
N THR A 105 13.00 -5.91 -1.55
CA THR A 105 13.84 -7.11 -1.50
C THR A 105 13.60 -8.08 -2.65
N GLY A 106 12.51 -7.87 -3.43
CA GLY A 106 12.08 -8.74 -4.52
C GLY A 106 11.17 -9.89 -4.09
N GLU A 107 10.76 -9.92 -2.82
CA GLU A 107 9.75 -10.86 -2.34
C GLU A 107 8.35 -10.40 -2.73
N LEU A 108 7.59 -11.27 -3.39
CA LEU A 108 6.17 -11.13 -3.66
C LEU A 108 5.39 -11.85 -2.56
N ILE A 109 4.42 -11.15 -1.95
CA ILE A 109 3.55 -11.67 -0.92
C ILE A 109 2.10 -11.57 -1.40
N LEU A 110 1.36 -12.67 -1.34
CA LEU A 110 -0.09 -12.69 -1.44
C LEU A 110 -0.65 -12.71 -0.02
N ALA A 111 -1.52 -11.75 0.31
CA ALA A 111 -2.13 -11.66 1.63
C ALA A 111 -3.64 -11.38 1.54
N GLU A 112 -4.38 -11.63 2.62
CA GLU A 112 -5.77 -11.22 2.75
C GLU A 112 -5.88 -9.71 2.94
N ALA A 113 -6.85 -9.07 2.26
CA ALA A 113 -7.20 -7.68 2.53
C ALA A 113 -8.21 -7.61 3.66
N THR A 114 -7.76 -7.79 4.90
CA THR A 114 -8.60 -7.85 6.11
C THR A 114 -8.06 -6.94 7.23
N PRO A 115 -8.94 -6.27 8.01
CA PRO A 115 -8.52 -5.41 9.11
C PRO A 115 -8.24 -6.15 10.41
N GLU A 116 -8.51 -7.48 10.51
CA GLU A 116 -8.36 -8.24 11.75
C GLU A 116 -6.90 -8.51 12.09
N ALA A 117 -6.12 -8.93 11.08
CA ALA A 117 -4.69 -9.22 11.22
C ALA A 117 -4.02 -9.32 9.85
N PHE A 118 -2.71 -9.13 9.80
CA PHE A 118 -1.94 -9.45 8.59
C PHE A 118 -1.85 -10.96 8.41
N ARG A 119 -2.40 -11.47 7.31
CA ARG A 119 -2.39 -12.90 6.99
C ARG A 119 -1.80 -13.11 5.60
N ALA A 120 -0.53 -13.50 5.56
CA ALA A 120 0.10 -13.92 4.32
C ALA A 120 -0.38 -15.32 3.93
N LEU A 121 -0.84 -15.47 2.70
CA LEU A 121 -1.30 -16.74 2.11
C LEU A 121 -0.18 -17.45 1.36
N ALA A 122 0.69 -16.68 0.71
CA ALA A 122 1.84 -17.20 -0.03
C ALA A 122 2.96 -16.16 -0.07
N ARG A 123 4.19 -16.64 -0.24
CA ARG A 123 5.40 -15.84 -0.43
C ARG A 123 6.31 -16.48 -1.46
N ALA A 124 6.95 -15.66 -2.29
CA ALA A 124 7.93 -16.11 -3.26
C ALA A 124 8.99 -15.05 -3.50
N GLN A 125 10.26 -15.44 -3.58
CA GLN A 125 11.31 -14.57 -4.08
C GLN A 125 11.25 -14.56 -5.61
N VAL A 126 10.84 -13.44 -6.22
CA VAL A 126 10.61 -13.36 -7.67
C VAL A 126 11.65 -12.55 -8.41
N LEU A 127 12.35 -11.66 -7.71
CA LEU A 127 13.43 -10.82 -8.25
C LEU A 127 14.55 -10.68 -7.22
N PRO A 128 15.79 -10.47 -7.63
CA PRO A 128 16.81 -9.97 -6.70
C PRO A 128 16.52 -8.49 -6.34
N PRO A 129 17.04 -8.00 -5.19
CA PRO A 129 16.90 -6.59 -4.84
C PRO A 129 17.73 -5.70 -5.79
N THR A 130 17.42 -4.41 -6.01
CA THR A 130 16.37 -3.62 -5.40
C THR A 130 15.20 -3.50 -6.38
N VAL A 131 13.98 -3.67 -5.89
CA VAL A 131 12.75 -3.56 -6.68
C VAL A 131 11.98 -2.33 -6.22
N ARG A 132 11.90 -1.29 -7.07
CA ARG A 132 11.16 -0.04 -6.79
C ARG A 132 10.11 0.31 -7.84
N ALA A 133 10.18 -0.35 -9.02
CA ALA A 133 9.17 -0.17 -10.03
C ALA A 133 7.85 -0.76 -9.58
N PHE A 134 6.75 0.00 -9.75
CA PHE A 134 5.41 -0.51 -9.48
C PHE A 134 5.11 -1.65 -10.45
N PRO A 135 4.64 -2.81 -9.99
CA PRO A 135 4.30 -3.94 -10.84
C PRO A 135 2.99 -3.69 -11.60
N ALA A 136 2.76 -4.45 -12.67
CA ALA A 136 1.51 -4.43 -13.42
C ALA A 136 0.85 -5.81 -13.38
N LEU A 137 -0.47 -5.84 -13.19
CA LEU A 137 -1.29 -7.05 -13.19
C LEU A 137 -2.37 -6.93 -14.27
N ALA A 138 -2.39 -7.89 -15.20
CA ALA A 138 -3.43 -7.99 -16.22
C ALA A 138 -3.76 -9.47 -16.50
N ASP A 139 -5.03 -9.83 -16.49
CA ASP A 139 -5.54 -11.17 -16.80
C ASP A 139 -4.83 -12.31 -16.05
N GLY A 140 -4.43 -12.04 -14.79
CA GLY A 140 -3.70 -12.98 -13.96
C GLY A 140 -2.21 -13.09 -14.23
N TRP A 141 -1.68 -12.28 -15.15
CA TRP A 141 -0.25 -12.14 -15.39
C TRP A 141 0.31 -10.95 -14.61
N LEU A 142 1.31 -11.20 -13.77
CA LEU A 142 2.03 -10.16 -13.03
C LEU A 142 3.36 -9.87 -13.70
N TYR A 143 3.57 -8.62 -14.08
CA TYR A 143 4.84 -8.10 -14.62
C TYR A 143 5.53 -7.29 -13.54
N ALA A 144 6.74 -7.70 -13.19
CA ALA A 144 7.56 -7.01 -12.21
C ALA A 144 9.00 -6.87 -12.70
N ARG A 145 9.67 -5.80 -12.29
CA ARG A 145 11.06 -5.58 -12.70
C ARG A 145 11.90 -4.92 -11.61
N ASN A 146 13.20 -5.18 -11.68
CA ASN A 146 14.22 -4.33 -11.09
C ASN A 146 14.98 -3.56 -12.20
N GLU A 147 16.20 -3.11 -11.93
CA GLU A 147 16.99 -2.37 -12.94
C GLU A 147 17.46 -3.24 -14.10
N LYS A 148 17.64 -4.55 -13.89
CA LYS A 148 18.29 -5.47 -14.84
C LYS A 148 17.35 -6.55 -15.38
N THR A 149 16.28 -6.87 -14.67
CA THR A 149 15.45 -8.05 -14.96
C THR A 149 13.96 -7.65 -14.97
N LEU A 150 13.25 -8.08 -15.99
CA LEU A 150 11.80 -8.10 -16.08
C LEU A 150 11.32 -9.54 -15.98
N VAL A 151 10.38 -9.81 -15.11
CA VAL A 151 9.74 -11.12 -14.98
C VAL A 151 8.24 -11.00 -15.31
N CYS A 152 7.69 -12.08 -15.88
CA CYS A 152 6.26 -12.28 -16.08
C CYS A 152 5.87 -13.55 -15.33
N LEU A 153 4.94 -13.43 -14.38
CA LEU A 153 4.50 -14.51 -13.50
C LEU A 153 3.04 -14.83 -13.80
N ASP A 154 2.74 -16.12 -14.01
CA ASP A 154 1.37 -16.61 -14.13
C ASP A 154 0.78 -16.82 -12.73
N LEU A 155 -0.17 -15.99 -12.34
CA LEU A 155 -0.87 -16.07 -11.04
C LEU A 155 -2.26 -16.72 -11.18
N ARG A 156 -2.60 -17.26 -12.35
CA ARG A 156 -3.84 -18.00 -12.54
C ARG A 156 -3.70 -19.35 -11.87
N GLY A 157 -4.64 -19.69 -11.00
CA GLY A 157 -4.71 -21.04 -10.44
C GLY A 157 -4.86 -22.11 -11.54
N LYS A 158 -4.19 -23.23 -11.36
CA LYS A 158 -4.45 -24.44 -12.17
C LYS A 158 -5.73 -25.10 -11.71
#